data_6f146e642164c784d144c6df49d34bd5
#
_entry.id   6f146e642164c784d144c6df49d34bd5
#
_cell.length_a   1.000
_cell.length_b   1.000
_cell.length_c   1.000
_cell.angle_alpha   90.00
_cell.angle_beta   90.00
_cell.angle_gamma   90.00
#
_symmetry.space_group_name_H-M   'P 1'
#
loop_
_entity.id
_entity.type
_entity.pdbx_description
1 polymer ?
#
loop_
_entity_poly.entity_id
_entity_poly.type
_entity_poly.pdbx_seq_one_letter_code
_entity_poly.pdbx_strand_id
1 'polypeptide(L)'
;MIEKMKVVHIVAAQTQKTELLDALRALGIVHFAEKADADQTYLERFAALSRLITVLEEQGGSEVEAETLDDDQFKVLFDELNACLERKKALEAERAAAVSACDTLAGWGSFSPAEIKELKAQGFELHFCRVDKKLLASLEADKEVRFLRLAPVGKQQTVAILGALPASCAAGEFIPPEKSLDEYRQEIADCERGLSECGAQLKAAAKHLPSFREQLLKTQNDADYSSVRNTSESGDGLVWLTGYLPVDEAERFKATAAKEHWAWAMDDPAADDDKVPTKIKYTRVTRLIAPVFDILGTVPGYREYDISFWFLGFFTLFFAMIIGDAGYGCLFLLTAAALTVKSKKPSDAVQLLWVLSIATIVWGAMTGTWFGLEGAMDVPLLRSLVVPTFANYPEYFNVTTTQQQNSVMKFCFILGTVQLSLACVMNIRRKTREKDLSWVADLGWLCAICALYFVVLYLVIGEQVNLTPIAAVVLLGFVLVVCFGGMSPDKTFAQGLKAGLGNAFTVFLNTISAFGNIMSYIRLFAVGMASLAIAQSFNNMALGFKGPLVVVGILIMLVGHGLNIVMGLLSVVVHGVRLNLLEFSGQLGMEWTGTAYAPFKKLDKIRK
;
A
#
# COMPACT_ATOMS: atom_id res chain seq x y z
N MET A 1 -8.53 19.88 11.31
CA MET A 1 -8.90 21.13 10.61
C MET A 1 -7.72 21.53 9.73
N ILE A 2 -7.95 21.84 8.46
CA ILE A 2 -6.89 22.29 7.55
C ILE A 2 -6.47 23.69 7.96
N GLU A 3 -5.17 23.90 8.19
CA GLU A 3 -4.61 25.21 8.52
C GLU A 3 -4.55 26.10 7.27
N LYS A 4 -4.86 27.39 7.46
CA LYS A 4 -4.72 28.37 6.38
C LYS A 4 -3.25 28.64 6.10
N MET A 5 -2.90 28.66 4.81
CA MET A 5 -1.56 28.94 4.32
C MET A 5 -1.46 30.35 3.75
N LYS A 6 -0.27 30.90 3.77
CA LYS A 6 0.13 32.14 3.08
C LYS A 6 1.24 31.80 2.09
N VAL A 7 1.20 32.45 0.95
CA VAL A 7 2.33 32.46 0.02
C VAL A 7 3.33 33.51 0.51
N VAL A 8 4.60 33.16 0.53
CA VAL A 8 5.67 34.11 0.87
C VAL A 8 6.68 34.16 -0.25
N HIS A 9 6.99 35.37 -0.70
CA HIS A 9 8.05 35.67 -1.64
C HIS A 9 9.21 36.29 -0.84
N ILE A 10 10.39 35.72 -0.97
CA ILE A 10 11.59 36.13 -0.23
C ILE A 10 12.64 36.54 -1.25
N VAL A 11 13.21 37.74 -1.04
CA VAL A 11 14.27 38.27 -1.89
C VAL A 11 15.46 38.65 -1.02
N ALA A 12 16.66 38.25 -1.42
CA ALA A 12 17.92 38.61 -0.74
C ALA A 12 19.03 38.84 -1.77
N ALA A 13 20.14 39.41 -1.33
CA ALA A 13 21.32 39.54 -2.17
C ALA A 13 21.92 38.15 -2.49
N GLN A 14 22.45 37.99 -3.71
CA GLN A 14 23.05 36.73 -4.13
C GLN A 14 24.24 36.30 -3.25
N THR A 15 24.96 37.25 -2.69
CA THR A 15 26.06 37.03 -1.73
C THR A 15 25.59 36.36 -0.43
N GLN A 16 24.33 36.58 -0.05
CA GLN A 16 23.71 36.06 1.19
C GLN A 16 22.89 34.77 0.96
N LYS A 17 22.95 34.19 -0.25
CA LYS A 17 22.16 33.01 -0.60
C LYS A 17 22.33 31.86 0.40
N THR A 18 23.55 31.54 0.80
CA THR A 18 23.83 30.44 1.74
C THR A 18 23.28 30.74 3.13
N GLU A 19 23.50 31.97 3.62
CA GLU A 19 22.99 32.44 4.92
C GLU A 19 21.46 32.42 4.96
N LEU A 20 20.81 32.86 3.87
CA LEU A 20 19.37 32.80 3.69
C LEU A 20 18.84 31.36 3.81
N LEU A 21 19.45 30.43 3.08
CA LEU A 21 19.01 29.02 3.09
C LEU A 21 19.22 28.37 4.46
N ASP A 22 20.33 28.65 5.13
CA ASP A 22 20.62 28.13 6.46
C ASP A 22 19.65 28.68 7.51
N ALA A 23 19.34 29.96 7.46
CA ALA A 23 18.38 30.58 8.35
C ALA A 23 16.94 30.07 8.08
N LEU A 24 16.54 29.90 6.82
CA LEU A 24 15.24 29.29 6.46
C LEU A 24 15.15 27.83 6.92
N ARG A 25 16.23 27.07 6.81
CA ARG A 25 16.32 25.69 7.29
C ARG A 25 16.24 25.62 8.83
N ALA A 26 16.90 26.54 9.52
CA ALA A 26 16.84 26.64 10.97
C ALA A 26 15.44 27.09 11.46
N LEU A 27 14.79 27.98 10.72
CA LEU A 27 13.42 28.43 11.00
C LEU A 27 12.41 27.28 10.84
N GLY A 28 12.56 26.44 9.78
CA GLY A 28 11.85 25.19 9.60
C GLY A 28 10.35 25.28 9.38
N ILE A 29 9.84 26.39 8.82
CA ILE A 29 8.39 26.64 8.63
C ILE A 29 7.98 26.88 7.19
N VAL A 30 8.92 27.13 6.27
CA VAL A 30 8.60 27.39 4.85
C VAL A 30 8.60 26.08 4.08
N HIS A 31 7.52 25.82 3.35
CA HIS A 31 7.40 24.73 2.39
C HIS A 31 7.61 25.25 0.97
N PHE A 32 8.48 24.59 0.21
CA PHE A 32 8.67 24.85 -1.20
C PHE A 32 7.92 23.80 -2.00
N ALA A 33 6.88 24.20 -2.74
CA ALA A 33 6.06 23.28 -3.52
C ALA A 33 6.79 22.74 -4.75
N GLU A 34 7.53 23.61 -5.43
CA GLU A 34 8.41 23.21 -6.54
C GLU A 34 9.83 23.13 -6.01
N LYS A 35 10.41 21.96 -6.09
CA LYS A 35 11.82 21.74 -5.78
C LYS A 35 12.49 21.26 -7.07
N ALA A 36 13.62 21.90 -7.42
CA ALA A 36 14.48 21.38 -8.47
C ALA A 36 15.09 20.04 -8.03
N ASP A 37 15.59 19.29 -8.99
CA ASP A 37 16.30 18.06 -8.68
C ASP A 37 17.53 18.33 -7.81
N ALA A 38 17.74 17.48 -6.83
CA ALA A 38 18.96 17.52 -6.02
C ALA A 38 20.16 17.15 -6.90
N ASP A 39 21.35 17.56 -6.47
CA ASP A 39 22.58 17.21 -7.17
C ASP A 39 22.69 15.67 -7.29
N GLN A 40 23.01 15.20 -8.48
CA GLN A 40 23.08 13.78 -8.85
C GLN A 40 23.90 12.94 -7.86
N THR A 41 24.97 13.52 -7.35
CA THR A 41 25.89 12.89 -6.37
C THR A 41 25.19 12.48 -5.07
N TYR A 42 24.27 13.34 -4.57
CA TYR A 42 23.51 13.01 -3.36
C TYR A 42 22.45 11.95 -3.62
N LEU A 43 21.82 11.95 -4.80
CA LEU A 43 20.82 10.95 -5.17
C LEU A 43 21.45 9.56 -5.32
N GLU A 44 22.60 9.47 -5.98
CA GLU A 44 23.35 8.22 -6.14
C GLU A 44 23.81 7.67 -4.79
N ARG A 45 24.36 8.54 -3.93
CA ARG A 45 24.79 8.15 -2.58
C ARG A 45 23.62 7.69 -1.72
N PHE A 46 22.48 8.37 -1.79
CA PHE A 46 21.28 7.99 -1.08
C PHE A 46 20.77 6.60 -1.53
N ALA A 47 20.74 6.35 -2.84
CA ALA A 47 20.33 5.06 -3.39
C ALA A 47 21.27 3.92 -2.96
N ALA A 48 22.59 4.15 -2.98
CA ALA A 48 23.59 3.18 -2.55
C ALA A 48 23.46 2.87 -1.05
N LEU A 49 23.32 3.89 -0.21
CA LEU A 49 23.11 3.72 1.24
C LEU A 49 21.80 2.98 1.56
N SER A 50 20.72 3.33 0.88
CA SER A 50 19.43 2.65 1.08
C SER A 50 19.50 1.17 0.73
N ARG A 51 20.17 0.82 -0.37
CA ARG A 51 20.40 -0.58 -0.78
C ARG A 51 21.21 -1.34 0.27
N LEU A 52 22.33 -0.76 0.74
CA LEU A 52 23.17 -1.37 1.77
C LEU A 52 22.40 -1.58 3.07
N ILE A 53 21.64 -0.60 3.54
CA ILE A 53 20.83 -0.71 4.76
C ILE A 53 19.84 -1.87 4.64
N THR A 54 19.13 -2.00 3.52
CA THR A 54 18.21 -3.11 3.31
C THR A 54 18.90 -4.46 3.43
N VAL A 55 20.06 -4.63 2.80
CA VAL A 55 20.83 -5.87 2.86
C VAL A 55 21.36 -6.15 4.27
N LEU A 56 21.83 -5.13 4.99
CA LEU A 56 22.31 -5.28 6.37
C LEU A 56 21.19 -5.61 7.35
N GLU A 57 19.98 -5.08 7.14
CA GLU A 57 18.79 -5.43 7.93
C GLU A 57 18.39 -6.89 7.74
N GLU A 58 18.43 -7.41 6.52
CA GLU A 58 18.17 -8.82 6.21
C GLU A 58 19.18 -9.78 6.88
N GLN A 59 20.41 -9.33 7.12
CA GLN A 59 21.44 -10.11 7.81
C GLN A 59 21.36 -10.07 9.35
N GLY A 60 20.24 -9.55 9.92
CA GLY A 60 20.00 -9.54 11.37
C GLY A 60 20.64 -8.37 12.09
N GLY A 61 20.90 -7.26 11.42
CA GLY A 61 21.53 -6.07 11.99
C GLY A 61 20.80 -5.39 13.14
N SER A 62 19.55 -5.79 13.45
CA SER A 62 18.79 -5.29 14.60
C SER A 62 19.05 -6.03 15.91
N GLU A 63 19.73 -7.19 15.89
CA GLU A 63 19.98 -8.05 17.05
C GLU A 63 21.42 -7.96 17.57
N VAL A 64 22.32 -7.27 16.87
CA VAL A 64 23.75 -7.16 17.20
C VAL A 64 24.00 -5.88 18.01
N GLU A 65 24.94 -5.92 18.98
CA GLU A 65 25.40 -4.73 19.69
C GLU A 65 25.90 -3.68 18.70
N ALA A 66 25.32 -2.47 18.81
CA ALA A 66 25.55 -1.39 17.86
C ALA A 66 26.92 -0.72 18.12
N GLU A 67 27.78 -0.67 17.11
CA GLU A 67 29.01 0.11 17.11
C GLU A 67 28.88 1.31 16.17
N THR A 68 29.24 2.50 16.66
CA THR A 68 29.31 3.72 15.85
C THR A 68 30.71 3.84 15.22
N LEU A 69 30.72 4.23 13.94
CA LEU A 69 31.96 4.47 13.18
C LEU A 69 32.25 5.97 13.07
N ASP A 70 33.54 6.30 13.02
CA ASP A 70 34.00 7.63 12.61
C ASP A 70 33.79 7.82 11.09
N ASP A 71 33.68 9.09 10.63
CA ASP A 71 33.36 9.42 9.23
C ASP A 71 34.38 8.83 8.23
N ASP A 72 35.68 8.79 8.57
CA ASP A 72 36.71 8.21 7.71
C ASP A 72 36.60 6.68 7.64
N GLN A 73 36.40 6.01 8.77
CA GLN A 73 36.17 4.57 8.84
C GLN A 73 34.89 4.16 8.10
N PHE A 74 33.85 4.97 8.24
CA PHE A 74 32.58 4.75 7.52
C PHE A 74 32.80 4.78 6.01
N LYS A 75 33.56 5.75 5.47
CA LYS A 75 33.81 5.87 4.04
C LYS A 75 34.52 4.63 3.47
N VAL A 76 35.55 4.16 4.15
CA VAL A 76 36.26 2.94 3.75
C VAL A 76 35.31 1.73 3.75
N LEU A 77 34.58 1.53 4.84
CA LEU A 77 33.63 0.42 4.94
C LEU A 77 32.49 0.50 3.90
N PHE A 78 31.99 1.71 3.62
CA PHE A 78 30.98 1.93 2.61
C PHE A 78 31.44 1.51 1.21
N ASP A 79 32.67 1.90 0.83
CA ASP A 79 33.26 1.54 -0.46
C ASP A 79 33.54 0.02 -0.56
N GLU A 80 34.05 -0.58 0.52
CA GLU A 80 34.28 -2.03 0.60
C GLU A 80 32.96 -2.83 0.46
N LEU A 81 31.88 -2.41 1.13
CA LEU A 81 30.61 -3.11 1.07
C LEU A 81 29.90 -2.93 -0.28
N ASN A 82 30.02 -1.77 -0.91
CA ASN A 82 29.51 -1.60 -2.27
C ASN A 82 30.26 -2.51 -3.26
N ALA A 83 31.60 -2.57 -3.17
CA ALA A 83 32.38 -3.50 -3.99
C ALA A 83 31.99 -4.97 -3.72
N CYS A 84 31.75 -5.31 -2.44
CA CYS A 84 31.27 -6.63 -2.04
C CYS A 84 29.89 -6.97 -2.65
N LEU A 85 28.96 -6.03 -2.69
CA LEU A 85 27.62 -6.24 -3.31
C LEU A 85 27.72 -6.44 -4.82
N GLU A 86 28.54 -5.66 -5.51
CA GLU A 86 28.75 -5.83 -6.95
C GLU A 86 29.44 -7.18 -7.24
N ARG A 87 30.44 -7.56 -6.43
CA ARG A 87 31.08 -8.89 -6.52
C ARG A 87 30.06 -10.02 -6.27
N LYS A 88 29.21 -9.89 -5.26
CA LYS A 88 28.14 -10.87 -4.97
C LYS A 88 27.23 -11.06 -6.17
N LYS A 89 26.79 -9.96 -6.79
CA LYS A 89 25.93 -9.99 -7.97
C LYS A 89 26.61 -10.65 -9.18
N ALA A 90 27.88 -10.38 -9.39
CA ALA A 90 28.68 -11.02 -10.45
C ALA A 90 28.81 -12.53 -10.21
N LEU A 91 29.16 -12.95 -8.99
CA LEU A 91 29.27 -14.36 -8.60
C LEU A 91 27.93 -15.10 -8.71
N GLU A 92 26.82 -14.48 -8.37
CA GLU A 92 25.47 -15.06 -8.54
C GLU A 92 25.14 -15.29 -10.02
N ALA A 93 25.51 -14.35 -10.89
CA ALA A 93 25.32 -14.49 -12.34
C ALA A 93 26.23 -15.58 -12.94
N GLU A 94 27.50 -15.61 -12.55
CA GLU A 94 28.46 -16.65 -12.96
C GLU A 94 28.01 -18.04 -12.49
N ARG A 95 27.60 -18.17 -11.22
CA ARG A 95 27.04 -19.42 -10.68
C ARG A 95 25.81 -19.87 -11.45
N ALA A 96 24.87 -18.96 -11.74
CA ALA A 96 23.66 -19.31 -12.50
C ALA A 96 24.01 -19.78 -13.91
N ALA A 97 24.95 -19.15 -14.59
CA ALA A 97 25.44 -19.56 -15.90
C ALA A 97 26.12 -20.94 -15.86
N ALA A 98 27.00 -21.15 -14.86
CA ALA A 98 27.68 -22.43 -14.67
C ALA A 98 26.70 -23.58 -14.33
N VAL A 99 25.69 -23.34 -13.48
CA VAL A 99 24.63 -24.32 -13.18
C VAL A 99 23.84 -24.67 -14.44
N SER A 100 23.44 -23.66 -15.23
CA SER A 100 22.72 -23.89 -16.50
C SER A 100 23.58 -24.70 -17.51
N ALA A 101 24.88 -24.44 -17.56
CA ALA A 101 25.81 -25.21 -18.36
C ALA A 101 25.95 -26.67 -17.87
N CYS A 102 26.07 -26.87 -16.54
CA CYS A 102 26.05 -28.23 -15.94
C CYS A 102 24.79 -29.00 -16.25
N ASP A 103 23.61 -28.38 -16.12
CA ASP A 103 22.32 -29.01 -16.44
C ASP A 103 22.23 -29.40 -17.92
N THR A 104 22.80 -28.58 -18.79
CA THR A 104 22.86 -28.84 -20.22
C THR A 104 23.80 -30.02 -20.54
N LEU A 105 24.92 -30.13 -19.80
CA LEU A 105 25.91 -31.17 -19.96
C LEU A 105 25.57 -32.49 -19.24
N ALA A 106 24.71 -32.48 -18.24
CA ALA A 106 24.42 -33.63 -17.38
C ALA A 106 24.02 -34.94 -18.16
N GLY A 107 23.48 -34.79 -19.38
CA GLY A 107 23.12 -35.95 -20.22
C GLY A 107 24.23 -36.45 -21.16
N TRP A 108 25.34 -35.75 -21.22
CA TRP A 108 26.40 -36.06 -22.19
C TRP A 108 27.59 -36.83 -21.59
N GLY A 109 27.62 -36.98 -20.23
CA GLY A 109 28.73 -37.56 -19.50
C GLY A 109 29.90 -36.61 -19.28
N SER A 110 30.95 -37.09 -18.61
CA SER A 110 32.20 -36.31 -18.46
C SER A 110 33.05 -36.49 -19.71
N PHE A 111 33.28 -35.40 -20.42
CA PHE A 111 34.22 -35.34 -21.55
C PHE A 111 35.16 -34.17 -21.37
N SER A 112 36.38 -34.31 -21.93
CA SER A 112 37.33 -33.20 -21.98
C SER A 112 37.17 -32.49 -23.33
N PRO A 113 36.84 -31.15 -23.30
CA PRO A 113 36.79 -30.37 -24.55
C PRO A 113 38.13 -30.36 -25.31
N ALA A 114 39.26 -30.49 -24.59
CA ALA A 114 40.58 -30.59 -25.16
C ALA A 114 40.73 -31.90 -26.00
N GLU A 115 40.26 -33.04 -25.49
CA GLU A 115 40.29 -34.32 -26.19
C GLU A 115 39.44 -34.30 -27.47
N ILE A 116 38.25 -33.64 -27.43
CA ILE A 116 37.41 -33.44 -28.60
C ILE A 116 38.12 -32.61 -29.68
N LYS A 117 38.81 -31.52 -29.26
CA LYS A 117 39.61 -30.69 -30.17
C LYS A 117 40.77 -31.47 -30.78
N GLU A 118 41.43 -32.32 -29.99
CA GLU A 118 42.53 -33.16 -30.44
C GLU A 118 42.05 -34.23 -31.43
N LEU A 119 40.91 -34.88 -31.17
CA LEU A 119 40.28 -35.83 -32.10
C LEU A 119 39.92 -35.17 -33.41
N LYS A 120 39.39 -33.94 -33.38
CA LYS A 120 39.10 -33.15 -34.55
C LYS A 120 40.37 -32.78 -35.35
N ALA A 121 41.48 -32.46 -34.68
CA ALA A 121 42.75 -32.23 -35.32
C ALA A 121 43.35 -33.46 -35.96
N GLN A 122 43.01 -34.65 -35.48
CA GLN A 122 43.40 -35.95 -36.05
C GLN A 122 42.47 -36.42 -37.18
N GLY A 123 41.48 -35.57 -37.57
CA GLY A 123 40.55 -35.85 -38.68
C GLY A 123 39.28 -36.61 -38.28
N PHE A 124 39.02 -36.80 -37.00
CA PHE A 124 37.78 -37.43 -36.49
C PHE A 124 36.79 -36.33 -36.09
N GLU A 125 35.77 -36.10 -36.93
CA GLU A 125 34.69 -35.17 -36.58
C GLU A 125 33.62 -35.89 -35.77
N LEU A 126 33.38 -35.40 -34.53
CA LEU A 126 32.36 -35.88 -33.61
C LEU A 126 31.22 -34.85 -33.52
N HIS A 127 30.00 -35.30 -33.83
CA HIS A 127 28.77 -34.51 -33.70
C HIS A 127 27.91 -35.10 -32.59
N PHE A 128 27.51 -34.28 -31.65
CA PHE A 128 26.65 -34.65 -30.54
C PHE A 128 25.22 -34.27 -30.86
N CYS A 129 24.27 -35.21 -30.82
CA CYS A 129 22.88 -34.95 -31.19
C CYS A 129 21.90 -35.56 -30.16
N ARG A 130 20.79 -34.81 -29.94
CA ARG A 130 19.62 -35.32 -29.22
C ARG A 130 18.63 -35.89 -30.24
N VAL A 131 18.25 -37.12 -30.10
CA VAL A 131 17.39 -37.83 -31.05
C VAL A 131 16.18 -38.45 -30.37
N ASP A 132 15.04 -38.44 -31.02
CA ASP A 132 13.85 -39.14 -30.55
C ASP A 132 13.94 -40.62 -30.92
N LYS A 133 13.14 -41.46 -30.23
CA LYS A 133 13.12 -42.91 -30.48
C LYS A 133 12.91 -43.30 -31.96
N LYS A 134 12.15 -42.50 -32.71
CA LYS A 134 11.90 -42.74 -34.14
C LYS A 134 13.17 -42.49 -34.98
N LEU A 135 13.86 -41.37 -34.68
CA LEU A 135 15.09 -41.01 -35.36
C LEU A 135 16.23 -41.95 -35.01
N LEU A 136 16.28 -42.42 -33.75
CA LEU A 136 17.24 -43.45 -33.34
C LEU A 136 17.08 -44.74 -34.13
N ALA A 137 15.84 -45.22 -34.31
CA ALA A 137 15.57 -46.43 -35.11
C ALA A 137 15.96 -46.24 -36.58
N SER A 138 15.85 -45.05 -37.13
CA SER A 138 16.32 -44.77 -38.50
C SER A 138 17.85 -44.75 -38.60
N LEU A 139 18.55 -44.24 -37.57
CA LEU A 139 20.02 -44.26 -37.50
C LEU A 139 20.56 -45.71 -37.32
N GLU A 140 19.84 -46.57 -36.63
CA GLU A 140 20.18 -48.02 -36.49
C GLU A 140 20.02 -48.79 -37.79
N ALA A 141 19.08 -48.40 -38.63
CA ALA A 141 18.84 -49.02 -39.94
C ALA A 141 19.89 -48.60 -40.98
N ASP A 142 20.57 -47.46 -40.79
CA ASP A 142 21.56 -46.92 -41.69
C ASP A 142 22.97 -47.44 -41.35
N LYS A 143 23.48 -48.35 -42.12
CA LYS A 143 24.81 -48.96 -41.91
C LYS A 143 25.99 -48.08 -42.20
N GLU A 144 25.79 -46.93 -42.84
CA GLU A 144 26.87 -46.00 -43.18
C GLU A 144 27.18 -45.01 -42.04
N VAL A 145 26.21 -44.80 -41.10
CA VAL A 145 26.39 -43.88 -39.98
C VAL A 145 26.92 -44.64 -38.74
N ARG A 146 28.12 -44.25 -38.34
CA ARG A 146 28.71 -44.76 -37.08
C ARG A 146 28.34 -43.83 -35.94
N PHE A 147 27.64 -44.36 -34.93
CA PHE A 147 27.27 -43.60 -33.75
C PHE A 147 27.45 -44.39 -32.46
N LEU A 148 27.70 -43.65 -31.36
CA LEU A 148 27.75 -44.18 -30.00
C LEU A 148 26.53 -43.67 -29.22
N ARG A 149 25.82 -44.57 -28.54
CA ARG A 149 24.76 -44.19 -27.62
C ARG A 149 25.34 -43.72 -26.30
N LEU A 150 24.87 -42.56 -25.84
CA LEU A 150 25.17 -41.99 -24.56
C LEU A 150 23.98 -42.11 -23.60
N ALA A 151 24.08 -41.53 -22.40
CA ALA A 151 23.00 -41.59 -21.41
C ALA A 151 21.75 -40.84 -21.87
N PRO A 152 20.53 -41.38 -21.68
CA PRO A 152 19.29 -40.72 -22.08
C PRO A 152 19.02 -39.46 -21.21
N VAL A 153 18.51 -38.39 -21.82
CA VAL A 153 18.09 -37.17 -21.14
C VAL A 153 16.57 -37.06 -21.25
N GLY A 154 15.86 -37.35 -20.18
CA GLY A 154 14.39 -37.34 -20.17
C GLY A 154 13.79 -38.38 -21.15
N LYS A 155 13.07 -37.90 -22.17
CA LYS A 155 12.45 -38.76 -23.21
C LYS A 155 13.32 -38.87 -24.46
N GLN A 156 14.41 -38.13 -24.58
CA GLN A 156 15.31 -38.14 -25.74
C GLN A 156 16.57 -38.96 -25.46
N GLN A 157 17.10 -39.58 -26.52
CA GLN A 157 18.37 -40.29 -26.48
C GLN A 157 19.48 -39.35 -26.98
N THR A 158 20.63 -39.41 -26.32
CA THR A 158 21.82 -38.68 -26.77
C THR A 158 22.73 -39.65 -27.53
N VAL A 159 23.22 -39.20 -28.66
CA VAL A 159 24.12 -39.94 -29.53
C VAL A 159 25.32 -39.10 -29.95
N ALA A 160 26.49 -39.71 -30.02
CA ALA A 160 27.67 -39.13 -30.64
C ALA A 160 27.88 -39.78 -32.03
N ILE A 161 27.85 -39.01 -33.09
CA ILE A 161 27.99 -39.44 -34.48
C ILE A 161 29.43 -39.17 -34.92
N LEU A 162 30.08 -40.14 -35.52
CA LEU A 162 31.43 -40.02 -36.06
C LEU A 162 31.37 -39.81 -37.58
N GLY A 163 31.91 -38.70 -38.08
CA GLY A 163 31.97 -38.36 -39.48
C GLY A 163 30.86 -37.36 -39.89
N ALA A 164 30.36 -37.44 -41.13
CA ALA A 164 29.39 -36.47 -41.64
C ALA A 164 28.05 -36.51 -40.87
N LEU A 165 27.54 -35.34 -40.48
CA LEU A 165 26.26 -35.20 -39.79
C LEU A 165 25.10 -35.43 -40.75
N PRO A 166 24.21 -36.42 -40.51
CA PRO A 166 23.01 -36.63 -41.31
C PRO A 166 22.08 -35.39 -41.22
N ALA A 167 21.49 -34.99 -42.32
CA ALA A 167 20.60 -33.81 -42.37
C ALA A 167 19.40 -33.96 -41.43
N SER A 168 18.96 -35.18 -41.11
CA SER A 168 17.90 -35.48 -40.16
C SER A 168 18.29 -35.19 -38.69
N CYS A 169 19.57 -35.15 -38.35
CA CYS A 169 20.09 -34.91 -37.01
C CYS A 169 20.55 -33.47 -36.81
N ALA A 170 20.65 -32.65 -37.87
CA ALA A 170 21.14 -31.28 -37.77
C ALA A 170 20.32 -30.38 -36.84
N ALA A 171 19.00 -30.58 -36.72
CA ALA A 171 18.14 -29.83 -35.83
C ALA A 171 18.36 -30.13 -34.32
N GLY A 172 18.98 -31.28 -34.00
CA GLY A 172 19.26 -31.74 -32.63
C GLY A 172 20.75 -31.67 -32.26
N GLU A 173 21.59 -31.03 -33.06
CA GLU A 173 23.02 -30.94 -32.83
C GLU A 173 23.30 -30.11 -31.57
N PHE A 174 24.14 -30.64 -30.72
CA PHE A 174 24.63 -30.02 -29.50
C PHE A 174 26.10 -29.64 -29.67
N ILE A 175 26.40 -28.36 -29.57
CA ILE A 175 27.77 -27.88 -29.61
C ILE A 175 28.33 -27.95 -28.18
N PRO A 176 29.36 -28.76 -27.91
CA PRO A 176 29.97 -28.83 -26.59
C PRO A 176 30.54 -27.47 -26.17
N PRO A 177 30.30 -27.04 -24.94
CA PRO A 177 30.92 -25.82 -24.42
C PRO A 177 32.44 -25.99 -24.27
N GLU A 178 33.13 -24.87 -24.06
CA GLU A 178 34.59 -24.84 -23.98
C GLU A 178 35.18 -25.47 -22.71
N LYS A 179 34.36 -25.60 -21.64
CA LYS A 179 34.76 -26.17 -20.34
C LYS A 179 34.14 -27.53 -20.12
N SER A 180 34.86 -28.38 -19.38
CA SER A 180 34.37 -29.70 -18.94
C SER A 180 33.32 -29.59 -17.84
N LEU A 181 32.57 -30.68 -17.59
CA LEU A 181 31.60 -30.72 -16.50
C LEU A 181 32.25 -30.49 -15.11
N ASP A 182 33.46 -31.01 -14.93
CA ASP A 182 34.19 -30.87 -13.65
C ASP A 182 34.72 -29.46 -13.46
N GLU A 183 35.14 -28.79 -14.53
CA GLU A 183 35.51 -27.38 -14.48
C GLU A 183 34.32 -26.48 -14.12
N TYR A 184 33.14 -26.72 -14.67
CA TYR A 184 31.93 -25.98 -14.26
C TYR A 184 31.53 -26.25 -12.81
N ARG A 185 31.65 -27.49 -12.34
CA ARG A 185 31.43 -27.83 -10.92
C ARG A 185 32.40 -27.12 -9.99
N GLN A 186 33.65 -27.02 -10.40
CA GLN A 186 34.66 -26.28 -9.64
C GLN A 186 34.35 -24.79 -9.63
N GLU A 187 33.95 -24.22 -10.76
CA GLU A 187 33.51 -22.82 -10.88
C GLU A 187 32.31 -22.54 -9.97
N ILE A 188 31.32 -23.43 -9.90
CA ILE A 188 30.18 -23.33 -8.97
C ILE A 188 30.68 -23.33 -7.53
N ALA A 189 31.58 -24.25 -7.15
CA ALA A 189 32.13 -24.32 -5.80
C ALA A 189 32.93 -23.07 -5.42
N ASP A 190 33.69 -22.50 -6.37
CA ASP A 190 34.43 -21.26 -6.18
C ASP A 190 33.51 -20.06 -6.04
N CYS A 191 32.45 -19.99 -6.86
CA CYS A 191 31.40 -18.98 -6.71
C CYS A 191 30.69 -19.08 -5.35
N GLU A 192 30.35 -20.29 -4.89
CA GLU A 192 29.70 -20.51 -3.60
C GLU A 192 30.60 -20.11 -2.42
N ARG A 193 31.91 -20.36 -2.52
CA ARG A 193 32.90 -19.90 -1.54
C ARG A 193 32.94 -18.37 -1.52
N GLY A 194 33.06 -17.71 -2.67
CA GLY A 194 33.05 -16.26 -2.77
C GLY A 194 31.74 -15.62 -2.26
N LEU A 195 30.58 -16.23 -2.52
CA LEU A 195 29.28 -15.80 -1.99
C LEU A 195 29.22 -15.93 -0.46
N SER A 196 29.79 -17.03 0.09
CA SER A 196 29.87 -17.22 1.54
C SER A 196 30.77 -16.18 2.21
N GLU A 197 31.92 -15.84 1.59
CA GLU A 197 32.83 -14.78 2.07
C GLU A 197 32.13 -13.41 2.06
N CYS A 198 31.45 -13.05 0.95
CA CYS A 198 30.67 -11.81 0.87
C CYS A 198 29.55 -11.78 1.92
N GLY A 199 28.85 -12.90 2.15
CA GLY A 199 27.83 -13.04 3.18
C GLY A 199 28.38 -12.82 4.60
N ALA A 200 29.56 -13.37 4.89
CA ALA A 200 30.24 -13.19 6.18
C ALA A 200 30.66 -11.73 6.41
N GLN A 201 31.16 -11.05 5.37
CA GLN A 201 31.52 -9.63 5.43
C GLN A 201 30.28 -8.75 5.69
N LEU A 202 29.18 -8.98 4.97
CA LEU A 202 27.92 -8.25 5.17
C LEU A 202 27.35 -8.48 6.57
N LYS A 203 27.39 -9.71 7.07
CA LYS A 203 26.96 -10.04 8.42
C LYS A 203 27.84 -9.37 9.50
N ALA A 204 29.15 -9.34 9.31
CA ALA A 204 30.06 -8.64 10.21
C ALA A 204 29.82 -7.12 10.23
N ALA A 205 29.47 -6.53 9.07
CA ALA A 205 29.15 -5.11 8.96
C ALA A 205 27.77 -4.73 9.54
N ALA A 206 26.89 -5.69 9.79
CA ALA A 206 25.54 -5.45 10.31
C ALA A 206 25.51 -4.73 11.67
N LYS A 207 26.56 -4.87 12.49
CA LYS A 207 26.73 -4.15 13.76
C LYS A 207 26.85 -2.62 13.59
N HIS A 208 27.25 -2.14 12.42
CA HIS A 208 27.40 -0.72 12.09
C HIS A 208 26.14 -0.10 11.45
N LEU A 209 25.01 -0.82 11.41
CA LEU A 209 23.74 -0.35 10.85
C LEU A 209 23.31 1.04 11.36
N PRO A 210 23.48 1.42 12.65
CA PRO A 210 23.15 2.77 13.12
C PRO A 210 23.94 3.86 12.40
N SER A 211 25.24 3.65 12.14
CA SER A 211 26.08 4.61 11.41
C SER A 211 25.63 4.77 9.96
N PHE A 212 25.21 3.68 9.29
CA PHE A 212 24.63 3.75 7.95
C PHE A 212 23.32 4.53 7.93
N ARG A 213 22.46 4.35 8.92
CA ARG A 213 21.21 5.12 9.05
C ARG A 213 21.48 6.59 9.32
N GLU A 214 22.47 6.93 10.13
CA GLU A 214 22.87 8.31 10.37
C GLU A 214 23.39 8.97 9.10
N GLN A 215 24.24 8.30 8.34
CA GLN A 215 24.76 8.82 7.08
C GLN A 215 23.69 8.93 6.00
N LEU A 216 22.71 8.02 5.96
CA LEU A 216 21.55 8.14 5.09
C LEU A 216 20.76 9.41 5.42
N LEU A 217 20.54 9.68 6.71
CA LEU A 217 19.86 10.89 7.18
C LEU A 217 20.65 12.16 6.83
N LYS A 218 21.96 12.16 6.98
CA LYS A 218 22.85 13.28 6.55
C LYS A 218 22.71 13.49 5.04
N THR A 219 22.82 12.43 4.24
CA THR A 219 22.72 12.50 2.78
C THR A 219 21.34 12.99 2.32
N GLN A 220 20.27 12.56 2.97
CA GLN A 220 18.91 13.05 2.70
C GLN A 220 18.76 14.55 3.01
N ASN A 221 19.34 14.99 4.12
CA ASN A 221 19.38 16.39 4.50
C ASN A 221 20.17 17.26 3.51
N ASP A 222 21.26 16.75 2.96
CA ASP A 222 22.09 17.46 1.98
C ASP A 222 21.43 17.47 0.60
N ALA A 223 20.75 16.38 0.22
CA ALA A 223 19.92 16.33 -0.98
C ALA A 223 18.76 17.33 -0.92
N ASP A 224 18.01 17.39 0.20
CA ASP A 224 16.94 18.37 0.39
C ASP A 224 17.47 19.82 0.34
N TYR A 225 18.65 20.07 0.91
CA TYR A 225 19.30 21.39 0.87
C TYR A 225 19.70 21.76 -0.55
N SER A 226 20.35 20.85 -1.27
CA SER A 226 20.77 21.07 -2.65
C SER A 226 19.57 21.32 -3.58
N SER A 227 18.48 20.59 -3.38
CA SER A 227 17.23 20.76 -4.12
C SER A 227 16.65 22.18 -3.94
N VAL A 228 16.55 22.68 -2.71
CA VAL A 228 16.07 24.04 -2.46
C VAL A 228 17.04 25.09 -2.98
N ARG A 229 18.35 24.87 -2.86
CA ARG A 229 19.38 25.73 -3.42
C ARG A 229 19.26 25.87 -4.95
N ASN A 230 18.96 24.77 -5.64
CA ASN A 230 18.79 24.72 -7.09
C ASN A 230 17.45 25.33 -7.54
N THR A 231 16.43 25.30 -6.67
CA THR A 231 15.11 25.93 -6.89
C THR A 231 15.19 27.45 -6.85
N SER A 232 16.12 28.02 -6.08
CA SER A 232 16.22 29.47 -5.95
C SER A 232 16.61 30.10 -7.27
N GLU A 233 15.76 30.98 -7.78
CA GLU A 233 16.04 31.75 -8.98
C GLU A 233 17.00 32.90 -8.64
N SER A 234 17.91 33.22 -9.57
CA SER A 234 18.88 34.27 -9.39
C SER A 234 19.02 35.12 -10.65
N GLY A 235 19.06 36.43 -10.49
CA GLY A 235 19.27 37.41 -11.56
C GLY A 235 19.58 38.80 -11.00
N ASP A 236 20.36 39.58 -11.71
CA ASP A 236 20.77 40.92 -11.36
C ASP A 236 21.35 41.08 -9.93
N GLY A 237 22.07 40.06 -9.45
CA GLY A 237 22.66 40.07 -8.11
C GLY A 237 21.68 39.78 -6.95
N LEU A 238 20.44 39.40 -7.29
CA LEU A 238 19.41 39.03 -6.33
C LEU A 238 19.05 37.54 -6.47
N VAL A 239 18.58 36.99 -5.36
CA VAL A 239 18.01 35.63 -5.27
C VAL A 239 16.60 35.74 -4.74
N TRP A 240 15.65 35.03 -5.38
CA TRP A 240 14.28 34.96 -4.91
C TRP A 240 13.79 33.52 -4.76
N LEU A 241 12.96 33.34 -3.75
CA LEU A 241 12.35 32.07 -3.40
C LEU A 241 10.87 32.30 -3.11
N THR A 242 10.03 31.42 -3.62
CA THR A 242 8.60 31.41 -3.31
C THR A 242 8.25 30.14 -2.55
N GLY A 243 7.56 30.29 -1.43
CA GLY A 243 7.14 29.18 -0.62
C GLY A 243 5.83 29.42 0.10
N TYR A 244 5.38 28.44 0.85
CA TYR A 244 4.14 28.47 1.62
C TYR A 244 4.45 28.29 3.10
N LEU A 245 3.71 29.02 3.94
CA LEU A 245 3.79 28.87 5.39
C LEU A 245 2.41 28.97 6.06
N PRO A 246 2.20 28.29 7.19
CA PRO A 246 0.96 28.40 7.96
C PRO A 246 0.78 29.81 8.54
N VAL A 247 -0.46 30.29 8.56
CA VAL A 247 -0.78 31.62 9.15
C VAL A 247 -0.32 31.73 10.59
N ASP A 248 -0.43 30.66 11.38
CA ASP A 248 -0.01 30.63 12.79
C ASP A 248 1.51 30.90 12.96
N GLU A 249 2.33 30.61 11.96
CA GLU A 249 3.79 30.82 11.97
C GLU A 249 4.24 32.12 11.27
N ALA A 250 3.30 32.90 10.72
CA ALA A 250 3.61 34.12 9.97
C ALA A 250 4.37 35.16 10.81
N GLU A 251 4.00 35.35 12.07
CA GLU A 251 4.67 36.33 12.96
C GLU A 251 6.12 35.88 13.27
N ARG A 252 6.35 34.60 13.40
CA ARG A 252 7.68 34.05 13.62
C ARG A 252 8.57 34.23 12.39
N PHE A 253 8.00 34.08 11.19
CA PHE A 253 8.69 34.38 9.94
C PHE A 253 9.05 35.86 9.84
N LYS A 254 8.11 36.79 10.11
CA LYS A 254 8.35 38.23 10.06
C LYS A 254 9.47 38.68 11.02
N ALA A 255 9.48 38.13 12.23
CA ALA A 255 10.51 38.44 13.22
C ALA A 255 11.91 37.99 12.73
N THR A 256 12.01 36.80 12.09
CA THR A 256 13.27 36.31 11.54
C THR A 256 13.70 37.14 10.32
N ALA A 257 12.77 37.43 9.40
CA ALA A 257 13.04 38.22 8.20
C ALA A 257 13.54 39.63 8.53
N ALA A 258 12.97 40.25 9.58
CA ALA A 258 13.41 41.56 10.08
C ALA A 258 14.83 41.50 10.68
N LYS A 259 15.16 40.43 11.41
CA LYS A 259 16.49 40.20 12.00
C LYS A 259 17.56 39.99 10.94
N GLU A 260 17.26 39.20 9.92
CA GLU A 260 18.19 38.85 8.85
C GLU A 260 18.14 39.81 7.65
N HIS A 261 17.35 40.89 7.75
CA HIS A 261 17.20 41.97 6.75
C HIS A 261 16.76 41.46 5.35
N TRP A 262 15.89 40.44 5.29
CA TRP A 262 15.31 39.99 4.03
C TRP A 262 14.21 40.90 3.56
N ALA A 263 14.12 41.12 2.24
CA ALA A 263 12.92 41.68 1.63
C ALA A 263 11.90 40.53 1.42
N TRP A 264 10.66 40.78 1.81
CA TRP A 264 9.61 39.75 1.68
C TRP A 264 8.25 40.39 1.35
N ALA A 265 7.42 39.59 0.64
CA ALA A 265 6.00 39.88 0.46
C ALA A 265 5.20 38.62 0.87
N MET A 266 3.98 38.84 1.39
CA MET A 266 3.14 37.76 1.87
C MET A 266 1.70 38.00 1.46
N ASP A 267 1.16 37.08 0.69
CA ASP A 267 -0.18 37.13 0.13
C ASP A 267 -1.01 35.86 0.46
N ASP A 268 -2.32 35.93 0.22
CA ASP A 268 -3.17 34.77 0.25
C ASP A 268 -2.98 33.96 -1.06
N PRO A 269 -2.98 32.62 -0.99
CA PRO A 269 -2.87 31.78 -2.19
C PRO A 269 -3.97 32.11 -3.22
N ALA A 270 -3.60 32.20 -4.50
CA ALA A 270 -4.54 32.46 -5.59
C ALA A 270 -5.64 31.38 -5.64
N ALA A 271 -6.83 31.75 -6.20
CA ALA A 271 -7.99 30.88 -6.20
C ALA A 271 -7.79 29.58 -7.02
N ASP A 272 -6.90 29.60 -7.98
CA ASP A 272 -6.53 28.54 -8.92
C ASP A 272 -5.17 27.86 -8.60
N ASP A 273 -4.59 28.19 -7.45
CA ASP A 273 -3.31 27.62 -7.04
C ASP A 273 -3.50 26.21 -6.42
N ASP A 274 -3.18 25.18 -7.21
CA ASP A 274 -3.27 23.76 -6.81
C ASP A 274 -2.01 23.28 -6.07
N LYS A 275 -0.94 24.10 -5.98
CA LYS A 275 0.34 23.71 -5.37
C LYS A 275 0.38 24.00 -3.86
N VAL A 276 -0.66 24.57 -3.29
CA VAL A 276 -0.73 24.91 -1.88
C VAL A 276 -0.68 23.64 -1.02
N PRO A 277 0.32 23.51 -0.11
CA PRO A 277 0.41 22.32 0.72
C PRO A 277 -0.67 22.30 1.79
N THR A 278 -1.13 21.11 2.12
CA THR A 278 -2.15 20.90 3.15
C THR A 278 -1.49 20.50 4.47
N LYS A 279 -1.73 21.30 5.51
CA LYS A 279 -1.37 20.97 6.89
C LYS A 279 -2.62 20.72 7.70
N ILE A 280 -2.78 19.50 8.20
CA ILE A 280 -3.93 19.10 9.02
C ILE A 280 -3.57 19.31 10.49
N LYS A 281 -4.34 20.15 11.19
CA LYS A 281 -4.25 20.32 12.64
C LYS A 281 -5.14 19.29 13.31
N TYR A 282 -4.54 18.20 13.77
CA TYR A 282 -5.24 17.15 14.46
C TYR A 282 -5.60 17.56 15.90
N THR A 283 -6.83 17.26 16.32
CA THR A 283 -7.21 17.25 17.73
C THR A 283 -6.71 15.95 18.38
N ARG A 284 -6.80 15.84 19.71
CA ARG A 284 -6.40 14.61 20.43
C ARG A 284 -7.12 13.36 19.88
N VAL A 285 -8.39 13.51 19.49
CA VAL A 285 -9.20 12.41 18.96
C VAL A 285 -8.88 12.14 17.48
N THR A 286 -8.85 13.17 16.65
CA THR A 286 -8.63 13.00 15.20
C THR A 286 -7.20 12.57 14.87
N ARG A 287 -6.25 12.77 15.78
CA ARG A 287 -4.87 12.30 15.63
C ARG A 287 -4.76 10.78 15.54
N LEU A 288 -5.72 10.06 16.12
CA LEU A 288 -5.75 8.59 16.05
C LEU A 288 -5.85 8.05 14.62
N ILE A 289 -6.44 8.83 13.69
CA ILE A 289 -6.58 8.38 12.30
C ILE A 289 -5.35 8.69 11.44
N ALA A 290 -4.44 9.58 11.90
CA ALA A 290 -3.26 9.97 11.15
C ALA A 290 -2.42 8.78 10.63
N PRO A 291 -2.15 7.72 11.43
CA PRO A 291 -1.40 6.55 10.93
C PRO A 291 -2.07 5.86 9.73
N VAL A 292 -3.39 5.91 9.63
CA VAL A 292 -4.12 5.32 8.50
C VAL A 292 -3.91 6.16 7.24
N PHE A 293 -4.00 7.49 7.33
CA PHE A 293 -3.72 8.39 6.21
C PHE A 293 -2.26 8.31 5.76
N ASP A 294 -1.32 8.21 6.71
CA ASP A 294 0.11 8.04 6.43
C ASP A 294 0.40 6.73 5.66
N ILE A 295 -0.24 5.62 6.05
CA ILE A 295 -0.11 4.32 5.35
C ILE A 295 -0.73 4.37 3.95
N LEU A 296 -1.87 5.06 3.81
CA LEU A 296 -2.57 5.20 2.53
C LEU A 296 -1.90 6.21 1.59
N GLY A 297 -1.03 7.08 2.13
CA GLY A 297 -0.41 8.16 1.37
C GLY A 297 -1.42 9.20 0.86
N THR A 298 -2.59 9.30 1.49
CA THR A 298 -3.67 10.19 1.05
C THR A 298 -3.66 11.49 1.84
N VAL A 299 -3.66 12.60 1.12
CA VAL A 299 -3.72 13.95 1.70
C VAL A 299 -4.88 14.69 1.05
N PRO A 300 -5.81 15.26 1.84
CA PRO A 300 -6.88 16.08 1.28
C PRO A 300 -6.30 17.34 0.62
N GLY A 301 -6.93 17.81 -0.43
CA GLY A 301 -6.59 19.09 -1.06
C GLY A 301 -6.73 20.25 -0.08
N TYR A 302 -5.96 21.32 -0.27
CA TYR A 302 -5.96 22.48 0.63
C TYR A 302 -7.36 23.09 0.83
N ARG A 303 -8.22 23.02 -0.19
CA ARG A 303 -9.60 23.57 -0.17
C ARG A 303 -10.65 22.53 0.16
N GLU A 304 -10.25 21.29 0.36
CA GLU A 304 -11.14 20.19 0.70
C GLU A 304 -11.51 20.20 2.19
N TYR A 305 -12.43 19.32 2.55
CA TYR A 305 -12.84 19.15 3.93
C TYR A 305 -11.83 18.34 4.75
N ASP A 306 -11.67 18.72 6.00
CA ASP A 306 -11.11 17.81 7.00
C ASP A 306 -12.20 16.83 7.48
N ILE A 307 -12.18 15.64 6.92
CA ILE A 307 -13.11 14.56 7.29
C ILE A 307 -12.58 13.64 8.38
N SER A 308 -11.42 13.92 8.97
CA SER A 308 -10.72 13.04 9.93
C SER A 308 -11.61 12.54 11.06
N PHE A 309 -12.50 13.38 11.60
CA PHE A 309 -13.41 13.01 12.67
C PHE A 309 -14.46 11.98 12.21
N TRP A 310 -15.11 12.25 11.08
CA TRP A 310 -16.13 11.37 10.52
C TRP A 310 -15.52 10.07 10.00
N PHE A 311 -14.35 10.18 9.37
CA PHE A 311 -13.60 9.04 8.90
C PHE A 311 -13.28 8.09 10.07
N LEU A 312 -12.75 8.60 11.18
CA LEU A 312 -12.44 7.79 12.35
C LEU A 312 -13.69 7.07 12.88
N GLY A 313 -14.82 7.78 13.00
CA GLY A 313 -16.06 7.21 13.51
C GLY A 313 -16.58 6.06 12.64
N PHE A 314 -16.73 6.31 11.35
CA PHE A 314 -17.22 5.28 10.41
C PHE A 314 -16.20 4.15 10.22
N PHE A 315 -14.91 4.46 10.14
CA PHE A 315 -13.86 3.46 10.03
C PHE A 315 -13.85 2.51 11.24
N THR A 316 -14.01 3.05 12.44
CA THR A 316 -14.10 2.24 13.67
C THR A 316 -15.30 1.29 13.62
N LEU A 317 -16.44 1.77 13.15
CA LEU A 317 -17.64 0.95 13.03
C LEU A 317 -17.51 -0.11 11.92
N PHE A 318 -16.96 0.24 10.76
CA PHE A 318 -16.72 -0.71 9.67
C PHE A 318 -15.71 -1.78 10.06
N PHE A 319 -14.64 -1.39 10.77
CA PHE A 319 -13.67 -2.33 11.32
C PHE A 319 -14.36 -3.36 12.22
N ALA A 320 -15.17 -2.87 13.16
CA ALA A 320 -15.91 -3.74 14.08
C ALA A 320 -16.88 -4.70 13.37
N MET A 321 -17.57 -4.22 12.33
CA MET A 321 -18.51 -5.04 11.55
C MET A 321 -17.82 -6.07 10.65
N ILE A 322 -16.69 -5.71 10.03
CA ILE A 322 -15.94 -6.60 9.13
C ILE A 322 -15.27 -7.72 9.92
N ILE A 323 -14.64 -7.42 11.04
CA ILE A 323 -14.03 -8.44 11.91
C ILE A 323 -15.13 -9.27 12.60
N GLY A 324 -16.16 -8.61 13.12
CA GLY A 324 -17.41 -9.20 13.59
C GLY A 324 -17.35 -10.08 14.82
N ASP A 325 -16.18 -10.32 15.43
CA ASP A 325 -15.96 -11.31 16.48
C ASP A 325 -15.33 -10.71 17.73
N ALA A 326 -16.00 -10.83 18.88
CA ALA A 326 -15.53 -10.32 20.17
C ALA A 326 -14.25 -11.03 20.65
N GLY A 327 -14.05 -12.30 20.32
CA GLY A 327 -12.84 -13.05 20.65
C GLY A 327 -11.61 -12.45 19.95
N TYR A 328 -11.71 -12.11 18.67
CA TYR A 328 -10.63 -11.42 17.97
C TYR A 328 -10.44 -10.01 18.52
N GLY A 329 -11.52 -9.31 18.88
CA GLY A 329 -11.45 -8.03 19.57
C GLY A 329 -10.65 -8.09 20.87
N CYS A 330 -10.85 -9.12 21.69
CA CYS A 330 -10.07 -9.36 22.91
C CYS A 330 -8.59 -9.63 22.59
N LEU A 331 -8.29 -10.37 21.53
CA LEU A 331 -6.94 -10.66 21.10
C LEU A 331 -6.21 -9.38 20.65
N PHE A 332 -6.87 -8.51 19.88
CA PHE A 332 -6.34 -7.20 19.51
C PHE A 332 -6.15 -6.30 20.74
N LEU A 333 -7.05 -6.35 21.70
CA LEU A 333 -6.94 -5.60 22.95
C LEU A 333 -5.71 -6.04 23.76
N LEU A 334 -5.46 -7.34 23.86
CA LEU A 334 -4.28 -7.89 24.52
C LEU A 334 -2.99 -7.49 23.80
N THR A 335 -2.97 -7.51 22.48
CA THR A 335 -1.81 -7.04 21.70
C THR A 335 -1.55 -5.55 21.89
N ALA A 336 -2.60 -4.71 21.90
CA ALA A 336 -2.51 -3.29 22.20
C ALA A 336 -1.96 -3.02 23.61
N ALA A 337 -2.41 -3.80 24.62
CA ALA A 337 -1.92 -3.72 25.99
C ALA A 337 -0.44 -4.11 26.08
N ALA A 338 -0.04 -5.22 25.47
CA ALA A 338 1.35 -5.68 25.43
C ALA A 338 2.28 -4.64 24.77
N LEU A 339 1.87 -4.06 23.64
CA LEU A 339 2.61 -3.00 22.95
C LEU A 339 2.71 -1.73 23.81
N THR A 340 1.65 -1.37 24.53
CA THR A 340 1.65 -0.21 25.44
C THR A 340 2.64 -0.40 26.59
N VAL A 341 2.69 -1.59 27.18
CA VAL A 341 3.63 -1.91 28.27
C VAL A 341 5.08 -1.90 27.76
N LYS A 342 5.32 -2.47 26.58
CA LYS A 342 6.67 -2.52 25.97
C LYS A 342 7.21 -1.14 25.59
N SER A 343 6.37 -0.25 25.08
CA SER A 343 6.81 1.05 24.52
C SER A 343 6.81 2.20 25.53
N LYS A 344 6.34 2.01 26.77
CA LYS A 344 6.19 3.01 27.85
C LYS A 344 5.33 4.24 27.49
N LYS A 345 5.22 4.60 26.21
CA LYS A 345 4.32 5.63 25.66
C LYS A 345 3.59 5.06 24.46
N PRO A 346 2.24 4.94 24.49
CA PRO A 346 1.48 4.40 23.38
C PRO A 346 1.60 5.36 22.16
N SER A 347 2.03 4.84 21.01
CA SER A 347 1.99 5.58 19.75
C SER A 347 0.53 5.79 19.31
N ASP A 348 0.29 6.75 18.41
CA ASP A 348 -1.05 7.03 17.89
C ASP A 348 -1.68 5.77 17.25
N ALA A 349 -0.87 4.94 16.58
CA ALA A 349 -1.32 3.66 16.02
C ALA A 349 -1.76 2.65 17.09
N VAL A 350 -1.06 2.58 18.24
CA VAL A 350 -1.45 1.70 19.36
C VAL A 350 -2.74 2.22 20.01
N GLN A 351 -2.89 3.54 20.14
CA GLN A 351 -4.14 4.12 20.66
C GLN A 351 -5.32 3.85 19.71
N LEU A 352 -5.12 3.96 18.40
CA LEU A 352 -6.13 3.56 17.42
C LEU A 352 -6.52 2.08 17.60
N LEU A 353 -5.53 1.19 17.75
CA LEU A 353 -5.80 -0.24 17.96
C LEU A 353 -6.64 -0.48 19.22
N TRP A 354 -6.45 0.28 20.31
CA TRP A 354 -7.32 0.23 21.50
C TRP A 354 -8.78 0.54 21.14
N VAL A 355 -9.03 1.63 20.40
CA VAL A 355 -10.38 2.04 20.00
C VAL A 355 -11.03 0.99 19.11
N LEU A 356 -10.29 0.49 18.12
CA LEU A 356 -10.78 -0.54 17.18
C LEU A 356 -11.09 -1.86 17.90
N SER A 357 -10.23 -2.27 18.84
CA SER A 357 -10.44 -3.49 19.63
C SER A 357 -11.70 -3.41 20.49
N ILE A 358 -11.91 -2.29 21.19
CA ILE A 358 -13.09 -2.08 22.02
C ILE A 358 -14.36 -2.09 21.15
N ALA A 359 -14.35 -1.39 20.01
CA ALA A 359 -15.49 -1.38 19.10
C ALA A 359 -15.82 -2.80 18.57
N THR A 360 -14.78 -3.59 18.26
CA THR A 360 -14.96 -4.99 17.81
C THR A 360 -15.55 -5.87 18.90
N ILE A 361 -15.11 -5.71 20.15
CA ILE A 361 -15.68 -6.43 21.31
C ILE A 361 -17.15 -6.07 21.48
N VAL A 362 -17.50 -4.78 21.41
CA VAL A 362 -18.89 -4.33 21.55
C VAL A 362 -19.76 -4.92 20.44
N TRP A 363 -19.31 -4.82 19.18
CA TRP A 363 -20.07 -5.36 18.05
C TRP A 363 -20.20 -6.88 18.13
N GLY A 364 -19.11 -7.61 18.38
CA GLY A 364 -19.12 -9.07 18.53
C GLY A 364 -19.95 -9.56 19.70
N ALA A 365 -19.99 -8.81 20.81
CA ALA A 365 -20.89 -9.10 21.93
C ALA A 365 -22.36 -8.88 21.55
N MET A 366 -22.67 -7.81 20.81
CA MET A 366 -24.04 -7.54 20.31
C MET A 366 -24.53 -8.61 19.33
N THR A 367 -23.64 -9.14 18.50
CA THR A 367 -23.96 -10.22 17.52
C THR A 367 -23.82 -11.62 18.10
N GLY A 368 -23.23 -11.75 19.29
CA GLY A 368 -23.06 -13.02 20.00
C GLY A 368 -21.92 -13.88 19.43
N THR A 369 -20.94 -13.31 18.74
CA THR A 369 -19.85 -14.05 18.10
C THR A 369 -18.59 -14.03 18.96
N TRP A 370 -18.16 -15.20 19.41
CA TRP A 370 -16.96 -15.43 20.21
C TRP A 370 -16.14 -16.55 19.57
N PHE A 371 -15.12 -16.24 18.81
CA PHE A 371 -14.32 -17.20 18.02
C PHE A 371 -15.17 -18.11 17.12
N GLY A 372 -16.37 -17.65 16.70
CA GLY A 372 -17.30 -18.46 15.93
C GLY A 372 -17.83 -19.71 16.67
N LEU A 373 -17.74 -19.79 17.99
CA LEU A 373 -18.20 -20.92 18.80
C LEU A 373 -19.67 -20.75 19.21
N GLU A 374 -20.52 -21.72 18.85
CA GLU A 374 -21.94 -21.75 19.26
C GLU A 374 -22.10 -21.91 20.77
N GLY A 375 -21.23 -22.70 21.42
CA GLY A 375 -21.26 -22.91 22.86
C GLY A 375 -21.07 -21.65 23.71
N ALA A 376 -20.64 -20.52 23.13
CA ALA A 376 -20.61 -19.24 23.82
C ALA A 376 -22.02 -18.74 24.18
N MET A 377 -23.06 -19.16 23.45
CA MET A 377 -24.45 -18.81 23.73
C MET A 377 -25.06 -19.57 24.90
N ASP A 378 -24.46 -20.65 25.37
CA ASP A 378 -24.88 -21.39 26.55
C ASP A 378 -24.54 -20.64 27.86
N VAL A 379 -23.64 -19.64 27.80
CA VAL A 379 -23.28 -18.80 28.93
C VAL A 379 -24.31 -17.67 29.08
N PRO A 380 -25.08 -17.63 30.21
CA PRO A 380 -26.19 -16.66 30.36
C PRO A 380 -25.74 -15.20 30.30
N LEU A 381 -24.54 -14.88 30.79
CA LEU A 381 -23.98 -13.53 30.75
C LEU A 381 -23.73 -13.07 29.31
N LEU A 382 -23.12 -13.92 28.49
CA LEU A 382 -22.82 -13.58 27.10
C LEU A 382 -24.10 -13.44 26.28
N ARG A 383 -25.05 -14.35 26.51
CA ARG A 383 -26.35 -14.33 25.86
C ARG A 383 -27.17 -13.06 26.20
N SER A 384 -27.06 -12.52 27.41
CA SER A 384 -27.77 -11.29 27.81
C SER A 384 -27.28 -10.02 27.08
N LEU A 385 -26.06 -10.02 26.55
CA LEU A 385 -25.48 -8.91 25.81
C LEU A 385 -25.90 -8.90 24.32
N VAL A 386 -26.45 -10.01 23.85
CA VAL A 386 -26.81 -10.17 22.42
C VAL A 386 -28.11 -9.43 22.12
N VAL A 387 -28.08 -8.68 21.01
CA VAL A 387 -29.29 -8.06 20.45
C VAL A 387 -29.96 -9.08 19.51
N PRO A 388 -31.16 -9.58 19.83
CA PRO A 388 -31.78 -10.67 19.06
C PRO A 388 -31.89 -10.43 17.57
N THR A 389 -32.08 -9.17 17.17
CA THR A 389 -32.23 -8.75 15.77
C THR A 389 -30.93 -8.92 14.94
N PHE A 390 -29.76 -8.87 15.60
CA PHE A 390 -28.45 -8.99 14.95
C PHE A 390 -27.71 -10.28 15.31
N ALA A 391 -28.34 -11.15 16.12
CA ALA A 391 -27.73 -12.37 16.62
C ALA A 391 -27.29 -13.30 15.49
N ASN A 392 -26.01 -13.66 15.45
CA ASN A 392 -25.44 -14.60 14.46
C ASN A 392 -25.88 -16.06 14.71
N TYR A 393 -26.48 -16.34 15.87
CA TYR A 393 -27.11 -17.60 16.22
C TYR A 393 -28.59 -17.37 16.52
N PRO A 394 -29.43 -17.13 15.47
CA PRO A 394 -30.82 -16.71 15.64
C PRO A 394 -31.72 -17.78 16.29
N GLU A 395 -31.35 -19.04 16.21
CA GLU A 395 -32.08 -20.18 16.79
C GLU A 395 -32.30 -20.04 18.31
N TYR A 396 -31.34 -19.46 19.01
CA TYR A 396 -31.44 -19.21 20.45
C TYR A 396 -32.46 -18.11 20.84
N PHE A 397 -32.91 -17.32 19.86
CA PHE A 397 -33.79 -16.17 20.06
C PHE A 397 -35.12 -16.27 19.32
N ASN A 398 -35.48 -17.43 18.78
CA ASN A 398 -36.67 -17.66 17.95
C ASN A 398 -36.79 -16.72 16.74
N VAL A 399 -35.65 -16.34 16.14
CA VAL A 399 -35.58 -15.52 14.92
C VAL A 399 -35.14 -16.43 13.77
N THR A 400 -35.74 -16.24 12.58
CA THR A 400 -35.28 -17.01 11.40
C THR A 400 -33.98 -16.44 10.84
N THR A 401 -33.12 -17.29 10.29
CA THR A 401 -31.84 -16.88 9.69
C THR A 401 -32.04 -15.81 8.60
N THR A 402 -33.08 -15.94 7.79
CA THR A 402 -33.42 -14.96 6.75
C THR A 402 -33.79 -13.60 7.36
N GLN A 403 -34.55 -13.61 8.46
CA GLN A 403 -34.95 -12.36 9.13
C GLN A 403 -33.76 -11.65 9.75
N GLN A 404 -32.84 -12.39 10.35
CA GLN A 404 -31.59 -11.86 10.91
C GLN A 404 -30.73 -11.26 9.80
N GLN A 405 -30.49 -11.99 8.70
CA GLN A 405 -29.69 -11.52 7.58
C GLN A 405 -30.27 -10.23 6.98
N ASN A 406 -31.59 -10.19 6.78
CA ASN A 406 -32.27 -9.00 6.30
C ASN A 406 -32.13 -7.81 7.26
N SER A 407 -32.14 -8.06 8.57
CA SER A 407 -31.98 -7.00 9.57
C SER A 407 -30.57 -6.41 9.56
N VAL A 408 -29.53 -7.25 9.45
CA VAL A 408 -28.14 -6.78 9.35
C VAL A 408 -27.90 -6.06 8.03
N MET A 409 -28.41 -6.56 6.90
CA MET A 409 -28.35 -5.86 5.60
C MET A 409 -29.04 -4.50 5.66
N LYS A 410 -30.24 -4.44 6.25
CA LYS A 410 -30.98 -3.19 6.45
C LYS A 410 -30.18 -2.19 7.26
N PHE A 411 -29.53 -2.64 8.34
CA PHE A 411 -28.64 -1.82 9.14
C PHE A 411 -27.45 -1.27 8.32
N CYS A 412 -26.81 -2.11 7.48
CA CYS A 412 -25.74 -1.67 6.59
C CYS A 412 -26.19 -0.58 5.62
N PHE A 413 -27.39 -0.72 5.02
CA PHE A 413 -27.94 0.29 4.10
C PHE A 413 -28.34 1.58 4.83
N ILE A 414 -28.88 1.49 6.05
CA ILE A 414 -29.14 2.68 6.89
C ILE A 414 -27.82 3.42 7.15
N LEU A 415 -26.78 2.69 7.53
CA LEU A 415 -25.45 3.26 7.82
C LEU A 415 -24.88 3.97 6.59
N GLY A 416 -24.97 3.35 5.41
CA GLY A 416 -24.55 3.95 4.15
C GLY A 416 -25.35 5.21 3.80
N THR A 417 -26.66 5.14 3.94
CA THR A 417 -27.54 6.29 3.69
C THR A 417 -27.24 7.45 4.65
N VAL A 418 -27.02 7.18 5.93
CA VAL A 418 -26.65 8.19 6.94
C VAL A 418 -25.32 8.83 6.58
N GLN A 419 -24.30 8.04 6.20
CA GLN A 419 -22.99 8.55 5.83
C GLN A 419 -23.04 9.43 4.57
N LEU A 420 -23.71 8.99 3.51
CA LEU A 420 -23.88 9.77 2.27
C LEU A 420 -24.73 11.01 2.50
N SER A 421 -25.79 10.92 3.30
CA SER A 421 -26.62 12.07 3.67
C SER A 421 -25.82 13.10 4.47
N LEU A 422 -24.94 12.65 5.36
CA LEU A 422 -24.03 13.53 6.09
C LEU A 422 -23.12 14.31 5.14
N ALA A 423 -22.60 13.66 4.08
CA ALA A 423 -21.80 14.33 3.05
C ALA A 423 -22.60 15.46 2.37
N CYS A 424 -23.84 15.19 1.99
CA CYS A 424 -24.72 16.21 1.40
C CYS A 424 -24.96 17.38 2.37
N VAL A 425 -25.24 17.11 3.65
CA VAL A 425 -25.45 18.14 4.67
C VAL A 425 -24.20 18.98 4.87
N MET A 426 -23.01 18.39 4.85
CA MET A 426 -21.74 19.13 4.94
C MET A 426 -21.55 20.06 3.73
N ASN A 427 -21.85 19.58 2.51
CA ASN A 427 -21.81 20.40 1.29
C ASN A 427 -22.83 21.55 1.35
N ILE A 428 -24.07 21.29 1.74
CA ILE A 428 -25.09 22.33 1.92
C ILE A 428 -24.57 23.42 2.89
N ARG A 429 -24.00 23.02 4.02
CA ARG A 429 -23.47 23.96 5.03
C ARG A 429 -22.32 24.81 4.48
N ARG A 430 -21.43 24.27 3.64
CA ARG A 430 -20.34 25.01 3.01
C ARG A 430 -20.90 26.03 2.02
N LYS A 431 -21.64 25.56 1.02
CA LYS A 431 -22.18 26.40 -0.06
C LYS A 431 -23.11 27.50 0.44
N THR A 432 -23.90 27.22 1.48
CA THR A 432 -24.73 28.23 2.14
C THR A 432 -23.88 29.33 2.79
N ARG A 433 -22.70 29.00 3.37
CA ARG A 433 -21.78 30.00 3.93
C ARG A 433 -21.12 30.85 2.85
N GLU A 434 -20.84 30.25 1.70
CA GLU A 434 -20.28 30.88 0.51
C GLU A 434 -21.33 31.68 -0.29
N LYS A 435 -22.61 31.63 0.13
CA LYS A 435 -23.77 32.24 -0.54
C LYS A 435 -23.96 31.74 -1.98
N ASP A 436 -23.52 30.53 -2.27
CA ASP A 436 -23.67 29.89 -3.57
C ASP A 436 -25.02 29.16 -3.64
N LEU A 437 -25.86 29.49 -4.65
CA LEU A 437 -27.16 28.87 -4.87
C LEU A 437 -27.09 27.38 -5.21
N SER A 438 -25.92 26.83 -5.51
CA SER A 438 -25.74 25.40 -5.80
C SER A 438 -26.00 24.50 -4.58
N TRP A 439 -26.18 25.04 -3.36
CA TRP A 439 -26.60 24.25 -2.19
C TRP A 439 -27.96 23.56 -2.40
N VAL A 440 -28.85 24.12 -3.27
CA VAL A 440 -30.14 23.52 -3.61
C VAL A 440 -29.94 22.20 -4.39
N ALA A 441 -28.88 22.08 -5.19
CA ALA A 441 -28.53 20.82 -5.86
C ALA A 441 -28.13 19.75 -4.84
N ASP A 442 -27.38 20.12 -3.78
CA ASP A 442 -27.03 19.16 -2.72
C ASP A 442 -28.25 18.73 -1.90
N LEU A 443 -29.24 19.61 -1.73
CA LEU A 443 -30.54 19.24 -1.17
C LEU A 443 -31.28 18.24 -2.08
N GLY A 444 -31.22 18.43 -3.41
CA GLY A 444 -31.70 17.47 -4.39
C GLY A 444 -31.02 16.10 -4.26
N TRP A 445 -29.71 16.08 -4.09
CA TRP A 445 -28.97 14.84 -3.81
C TRP A 445 -29.36 14.18 -2.50
N LEU A 446 -29.57 14.94 -1.43
CA LEU A 446 -30.03 14.41 -0.14
C LEU A 446 -31.39 13.73 -0.28
N CYS A 447 -32.36 14.37 -0.98
CA CYS A 447 -33.66 13.78 -1.25
C CYS A 447 -33.54 12.50 -2.09
N ALA A 448 -32.72 12.52 -3.14
CA ALA A 448 -32.46 11.37 -3.99
C ALA A 448 -31.87 10.18 -3.22
N ILE A 449 -30.86 10.40 -2.39
CA ILE A 449 -30.20 9.35 -1.57
C ILE A 449 -31.20 8.73 -0.59
N CYS A 450 -32.01 9.56 0.11
CA CYS A 450 -33.02 9.06 1.03
C CYS A 450 -34.10 8.24 0.31
N ALA A 451 -34.49 8.64 -0.90
CA ALA A 451 -35.46 7.89 -1.69
C ALA A 451 -34.88 6.59 -2.29
N LEU A 452 -33.62 6.64 -2.78
CA LEU A 452 -32.90 5.47 -3.30
C LEU A 452 -32.68 4.39 -2.22
N TYR A 453 -32.56 4.76 -0.96
CA TYR A 453 -32.53 3.80 0.14
C TYR A 453 -33.75 2.86 0.12
N PHE A 454 -34.95 3.39 -0.07
CA PHE A 454 -36.16 2.57 -0.13
C PHE A 454 -36.20 1.70 -1.40
N VAL A 455 -35.62 2.18 -2.52
CA VAL A 455 -35.45 1.36 -3.73
C VAL A 455 -34.53 0.17 -3.46
N VAL A 456 -33.43 0.39 -2.72
CA VAL A 456 -32.51 -0.68 -2.32
C VAL A 456 -33.21 -1.70 -1.41
N LEU A 457 -34.01 -1.26 -0.45
CA LEU A 457 -34.77 -2.17 0.42
C LEU A 457 -35.76 -3.04 -0.39
N TYR A 458 -36.45 -2.44 -1.36
CA TYR A 458 -37.37 -3.16 -2.23
C TYR A 458 -36.64 -4.22 -3.08
N LEU A 459 -35.49 -3.85 -3.69
CA LEU A 459 -34.78 -4.72 -4.62
C LEU A 459 -33.97 -5.84 -3.92
N VAL A 460 -33.38 -5.56 -2.76
CA VAL A 460 -32.47 -6.50 -2.10
C VAL A 460 -33.13 -7.32 -1.03
N ILE A 461 -33.96 -6.68 -0.20
CA ILE A 461 -34.62 -7.33 0.94
C ILE A 461 -36.01 -7.84 0.55
N GLY A 462 -36.59 -7.29 -0.52
CA GLY A 462 -37.97 -7.63 -0.95
C GLY A 462 -39.04 -6.98 -0.06
N GLU A 463 -38.72 -5.90 0.65
CA GLU A 463 -39.64 -5.18 1.50
C GLU A 463 -40.70 -4.48 0.63
N GLN A 464 -41.98 -4.69 0.90
CA GLN A 464 -43.08 -4.09 0.11
C GLN A 464 -43.18 -2.60 0.39
N VAL A 465 -42.73 -1.78 -0.54
CA VAL A 465 -42.73 -0.32 -0.44
C VAL A 465 -43.50 0.26 -1.64
N ASN A 466 -44.30 1.30 -1.41
CA ASN A 466 -44.96 2.00 -2.50
C ASN A 466 -43.92 2.76 -3.35
N LEU A 467 -43.68 2.28 -4.58
CA LEU A 467 -42.67 2.85 -5.49
C LEU A 467 -43.07 4.21 -6.07
N THR A 468 -44.39 4.50 -6.17
CA THR A 468 -44.89 5.74 -6.80
C THR A 468 -44.40 7.02 -6.08
N PRO A 469 -44.54 7.19 -4.75
CA PRO A 469 -44.05 8.39 -4.08
C PRO A 469 -42.49 8.44 -4.06
N ILE A 470 -41.86 7.28 -4.01
CA ILE A 470 -40.38 7.21 -4.03
C ILE A 470 -39.85 7.69 -5.38
N ALA A 471 -40.40 7.21 -6.48
CA ALA A 471 -40.06 7.67 -7.83
C ALA A 471 -40.30 9.17 -8.00
N ALA A 472 -41.36 9.71 -7.44
CA ALA A 472 -41.62 11.14 -7.46
C ALA A 472 -40.55 11.95 -6.72
N VAL A 473 -40.09 11.47 -5.55
CA VAL A 473 -38.99 12.12 -4.79
C VAL A 473 -37.67 12.02 -5.51
N VAL A 474 -37.34 10.88 -6.12
CA VAL A 474 -36.12 10.73 -6.94
C VAL A 474 -36.13 11.69 -8.12
N LEU A 475 -37.29 11.79 -8.82
CA LEU A 475 -37.47 12.71 -9.94
C LEU A 475 -37.35 14.18 -9.50
N LEU A 476 -37.95 14.53 -8.36
CA LEU A 476 -37.80 15.87 -7.77
C LEU A 476 -36.33 16.18 -7.46
N GLY A 477 -35.64 15.26 -6.81
CA GLY A 477 -34.20 15.39 -6.53
C GLY A 477 -33.40 15.58 -7.81
N PHE A 478 -33.65 14.76 -8.83
CA PHE A 478 -33.00 14.87 -10.14
C PHE A 478 -33.24 16.26 -10.78
N VAL A 479 -34.48 16.74 -10.81
CA VAL A 479 -34.82 18.07 -11.36
C VAL A 479 -34.10 19.17 -10.60
N LEU A 480 -34.05 19.12 -9.26
CA LEU A 480 -33.33 20.09 -8.45
C LEU A 480 -31.84 20.09 -8.78
N VAL A 481 -31.22 18.93 -8.91
CA VAL A 481 -29.78 18.81 -9.26
C VAL A 481 -29.52 19.35 -10.65
N VAL A 482 -30.35 19.04 -11.65
CA VAL A 482 -30.20 19.53 -13.03
C VAL A 482 -30.39 21.05 -13.08
N CYS A 483 -31.38 21.61 -12.38
CA CYS A 483 -31.64 23.04 -12.42
C CYS A 483 -30.59 23.88 -11.70
N PHE A 484 -30.07 23.40 -10.57
CA PHE A 484 -29.18 24.18 -9.69
C PHE A 484 -27.73 23.72 -9.67
N GLY A 485 -27.41 22.55 -10.23
CA GLY A 485 -26.04 21.98 -10.24
C GLY A 485 -25.04 22.74 -11.13
N GLY A 486 -25.51 23.55 -12.07
CA GLY A 486 -24.66 24.40 -12.92
C GLY A 486 -24.44 25.82 -12.39
N MET A 487 -25.01 26.16 -11.22
CA MET A 487 -24.89 27.48 -10.62
C MET A 487 -23.52 27.67 -9.96
N SER A 488 -22.97 28.87 -10.11
CA SER A 488 -21.78 29.33 -9.39
C SER A 488 -21.92 30.84 -9.12
N PRO A 489 -21.24 31.41 -8.11
CA PRO A 489 -21.38 32.83 -7.75
C PRO A 489 -21.15 33.79 -8.92
N ASP A 490 -20.32 33.40 -9.89
CA ASP A 490 -19.91 34.23 -11.03
C ASP A 490 -20.85 34.14 -12.24
N LYS A 491 -21.88 33.26 -12.23
CA LYS A 491 -22.79 33.04 -13.36
C LYS A 491 -24.17 33.61 -13.12
N THR A 492 -24.78 34.14 -14.17
CA THR A 492 -26.20 34.52 -14.12
C THR A 492 -27.08 33.27 -14.04
N PHE A 493 -28.27 33.40 -13.43
CA PHE A 493 -29.23 32.29 -13.25
C PHE A 493 -29.51 31.54 -14.56
N ALA A 494 -29.69 32.29 -15.67
CA ALA A 494 -29.98 31.69 -16.99
C ALA A 494 -28.76 30.88 -17.55
N GLN A 495 -27.55 31.35 -17.32
CA GLN A 495 -26.34 30.64 -17.71
C GLN A 495 -26.13 29.38 -16.87
N GLY A 496 -26.37 29.45 -15.56
CA GLY A 496 -26.33 28.30 -14.67
C GLY A 496 -27.35 27.22 -15.05
N LEU A 497 -28.58 27.62 -15.35
CA LEU A 497 -29.64 26.71 -15.80
C LEU A 497 -29.29 26.02 -17.13
N LYS A 498 -28.76 26.79 -18.09
CA LYS A 498 -28.33 26.23 -19.39
C LYS A 498 -27.16 25.23 -19.20
N ALA A 499 -26.20 25.54 -18.34
CA ALA A 499 -25.09 24.65 -18.01
C ALA A 499 -25.61 23.37 -17.32
N GLY A 500 -26.54 23.46 -16.39
CA GLY A 500 -27.14 22.33 -15.69
C GLY A 500 -27.93 21.42 -16.64
N LEU A 501 -28.72 21.98 -17.54
CA LEU A 501 -29.44 21.23 -18.59
C LEU A 501 -28.46 20.52 -19.55
N GLY A 502 -27.33 21.16 -19.89
CA GLY A 502 -26.27 20.52 -20.68
C GLY A 502 -25.64 19.30 -19.98
N ASN A 503 -25.63 19.31 -18.64
CA ASN A 503 -25.09 18.23 -17.82
C ASN A 503 -26.14 17.21 -17.36
N ALA A 504 -27.40 17.28 -17.83
CA ALA A 504 -28.47 16.40 -17.36
C ALA A 504 -28.17 14.91 -17.54
N PHE A 505 -27.48 14.53 -18.61
CA PHE A 505 -27.06 13.14 -18.83
C PHE A 505 -26.02 12.68 -17.79
N THR A 506 -25.06 13.54 -17.44
CA THR A 506 -24.08 13.25 -16.39
C THR A 506 -24.76 13.12 -15.02
N VAL A 507 -25.72 13.97 -14.71
CA VAL A 507 -26.53 13.88 -13.47
C VAL A 507 -27.30 12.57 -13.42
N PHE A 508 -27.85 12.10 -14.56
CA PHE A 508 -28.50 10.79 -14.65
C PHE A 508 -27.52 9.65 -14.33
N LEU A 509 -26.34 9.65 -14.92
CA LEU A 509 -25.30 8.64 -14.61
C LEU A 509 -24.88 8.70 -13.15
N ASN A 510 -24.72 9.89 -12.58
CA ASN A 510 -24.38 10.07 -11.17
C ASN A 510 -25.48 9.58 -10.23
N THR A 511 -26.76 9.64 -10.65
CA THR A 511 -27.88 9.07 -9.88
C THR A 511 -27.79 7.55 -9.83
N ILE A 512 -27.41 6.90 -10.94
CA ILE A 512 -27.14 5.45 -10.97
C ILE A 512 -25.94 5.11 -10.08
N SER A 513 -24.88 5.92 -10.12
CA SER A 513 -23.72 5.75 -9.26
C SER A 513 -24.07 5.91 -7.78
N ALA A 514 -24.94 6.86 -7.42
CA ALA A 514 -25.40 7.05 -6.04
C ALA A 514 -26.19 5.82 -5.52
N PHE A 515 -26.99 5.19 -6.38
CA PHE A 515 -27.63 3.91 -6.06
C PHE A 515 -26.57 2.82 -5.81
N GLY A 516 -25.55 2.71 -6.68
CA GLY A 516 -24.43 1.79 -6.51
C GLY A 516 -23.63 2.04 -5.22
N ASN A 517 -23.48 3.31 -4.82
CA ASN A 517 -22.79 3.67 -3.58
C ASN A 517 -23.54 3.16 -2.35
N ILE A 518 -24.89 3.29 -2.29
CA ILE A 518 -25.69 2.71 -1.20
C ILE A 518 -25.59 1.19 -1.20
N MET A 519 -25.70 0.56 -2.37
CA MET A 519 -25.54 -0.89 -2.52
C MET A 519 -24.17 -1.40 -2.05
N SER A 520 -23.12 -0.60 -2.19
CA SER A 520 -21.76 -0.97 -1.78
C SER A 520 -21.63 -1.31 -0.30
N TYR A 521 -22.52 -0.82 0.56
CA TYR A 521 -22.48 -1.12 2.00
C TYR A 521 -22.89 -2.56 2.36
N ILE A 522 -23.49 -3.30 1.42
CA ILE A 522 -23.76 -4.74 1.59
C ILE A 522 -22.47 -5.54 1.84
N ARG A 523 -21.32 -5.02 1.42
CA ARG A 523 -20.01 -5.64 1.64
C ARG A 523 -19.69 -5.81 3.13
N LEU A 524 -20.12 -4.89 3.98
CA LEU A 524 -19.92 -5.01 5.44
C LEU A 524 -20.58 -6.28 5.97
N PHE A 525 -21.82 -6.53 5.54
CA PHE A 525 -22.56 -7.74 5.86
C PHE A 525 -21.89 -8.98 5.25
N ALA A 526 -21.62 -8.96 3.95
CA ALA A 526 -21.09 -10.13 3.23
C ALA A 526 -19.74 -10.60 3.78
N VAL A 527 -18.83 -9.66 4.07
CA VAL A 527 -17.49 -9.98 4.61
C VAL A 527 -17.58 -10.44 6.07
N GLY A 528 -18.39 -9.78 6.89
CA GLY A 528 -18.62 -10.21 8.28
C GLY A 528 -19.20 -11.62 8.38
N MET A 529 -20.20 -11.95 7.54
CA MET A 529 -20.77 -13.29 7.47
C MET A 529 -19.78 -14.32 6.92
N ALA A 530 -18.94 -13.96 5.96
CA ALA A 530 -17.88 -14.85 5.44
C ALA A 530 -16.84 -15.16 6.53
N SER A 531 -16.42 -14.17 7.30
CA SER A 531 -15.50 -14.35 8.43
C SER A 531 -16.07 -15.32 9.47
N LEU A 532 -17.35 -15.16 9.82
CA LEU A 532 -18.05 -16.07 10.74
C LEU A 532 -18.10 -17.51 10.17
N ALA A 533 -18.50 -17.68 8.91
CA ALA A 533 -18.60 -18.99 8.27
C ALA A 533 -17.24 -19.70 8.20
N ILE A 534 -16.16 -18.97 7.94
CA ILE A 534 -14.79 -19.49 7.96
C ILE A 534 -14.44 -19.97 9.39
N ALA A 535 -14.67 -19.15 10.42
CA ALA A 535 -14.41 -19.53 11.81
C ALA A 535 -15.17 -20.79 12.22
N GLN A 536 -16.47 -20.87 11.92
CA GLN A 536 -17.31 -22.05 12.19
C GLN A 536 -16.82 -23.30 11.45
N SER A 537 -16.41 -23.17 10.19
CA SER A 537 -15.92 -24.31 9.39
C SER A 537 -14.64 -24.89 9.98
N PHE A 538 -13.69 -24.06 10.38
CA PHE A 538 -12.46 -24.54 11.03
C PHE A 538 -12.71 -25.11 12.42
N ASN A 539 -13.63 -24.53 13.20
CA ASN A 539 -14.04 -25.05 14.50
C ASN A 539 -14.67 -26.44 14.36
N ASN A 540 -15.61 -26.61 13.44
CA ASN A 540 -16.29 -27.90 13.20
C ASN A 540 -15.30 -28.97 12.73
N MET A 541 -14.34 -28.59 11.87
CA MET A 541 -13.27 -29.50 11.43
C MET A 541 -12.38 -29.90 12.62
N ALA A 542 -11.97 -28.95 13.46
CA ALA A 542 -11.10 -29.20 14.61
C ALA A 542 -11.77 -30.08 15.68
N LEU A 543 -13.05 -29.84 15.97
CA LEU A 543 -13.84 -30.61 16.96
C LEU A 543 -14.11 -32.06 16.53
N GLY A 544 -13.94 -32.40 15.24
CA GLY A 544 -14.05 -33.75 14.73
C GLY A 544 -12.93 -34.70 15.20
N PHE A 545 -11.79 -34.17 15.64
CA PHE A 545 -10.64 -34.98 16.07
C PHE A 545 -10.73 -35.34 17.56
N LYS A 546 -10.56 -36.65 17.87
CA LYS A 546 -10.61 -37.18 19.26
C LYS A 546 -9.33 -37.97 19.58
N GLY A 547 -9.01 -38.09 20.88
CA GLY A 547 -7.82 -38.80 21.35
C GLY A 547 -6.49 -38.09 21.01
N PRO A 548 -5.42 -38.79 20.63
CA PRO A 548 -4.12 -38.19 20.33
C PRO A 548 -4.14 -37.25 19.11
N LEU A 549 -5.16 -37.37 18.25
CA LEU A 549 -5.36 -36.49 17.09
C LEU A 549 -5.87 -35.09 17.46
N VAL A 550 -6.20 -34.81 18.71
CA VAL A 550 -6.57 -33.47 19.22
C VAL A 550 -5.48 -32.44 18.90
N VAL A 551 -4.19 -32.83 18.89
CA VAL A 551 -3.09 -31.95 18.51
C VAL A 551 -3.25 -31.41 17.07
N VAL A 552 -3.71 -32.26 16.14
CA VAL A 552 -4.02 -31.85 14.77
C VAL A 552 -5.20 -30.90 14.74
N GLY A 553 -6.24 -31.14 15.54
CA GLY A 553 -7.38 -30.22 15.71
C GLY A 553 -6.95 -28.84 16.22
N ILE A 554 -6.07 -28.78 17.22
CA ILE A 554 -5.52 -27.52 17.74
C ILE A 554 -4.74 -26.77 16.63
N LEU A 555 -3.93 -27.48 15.85
CA LEU A 555 -3.17 -26.88 14.74
C LEU A 555 -4.12 -26.31 13.68
N ILE A 556 -5.16 -27.06 13.29
CA ILE A 556 -6.17 -26.60 12.33
C ILE A 556 -6.89 -25.35 12.86
N MET A 557 -7.26 -25.32 14.14
CA MET A 557 -7.90 -24.16 14.76
C MET A 557 -6.97 -22.94 14.75
N LEU A 558 -5.70 -23.12 15.11
CA LEU A 558 -4.71 -22.03 15.12
C LEU A 558 -4.48 -21.45 13.71
N VAL A 559 -4.30 -22.32 12.72
CA VAL A 559 -4.13 -21.91 11.32
C VAL A 559 -5.40 -21.25 10.79
N GLY A 560 -6.58 -21.82 11.07
CA GLY A 560 -7.86 -21.32 10.60
C GLY A 560 -8.19 -19.92 11.17
N HIS A 561 -8.06 -19.73 12.47
CA HIS A 561 -8.29 -18.43 13.10
C HIS A 561 -7.19 -17.42 12.71
N GLY A 562 -5.93 -17.84 12.58
CA GLY A 562 -4.86 -16.99 12.07
C GLY A 562 -5.15 -16.47 10.65
N LEU A 563 -5.54 -17.38 9.75
CA LEU A 563 -5.95 -17.02 8.39
C LEU A 563 -7.15 -16.08 8.39
N ASN A 564 -8.16 -16.34 9.22
CA ASN A 564 -9.36 -15.51 9.30
C ASN A 564 -9.05 -14.08 9.80
N ILE A 565 -8.15 -13.93 10.77
CA ILE A 565 -7.67 -12.62 11.23
C ILE A 565 -6.97 -11.87 10.10
N VAL A 566 -6.06 -12.52 9.38
CA VAL A 566 -5.33 -11.90 8.25
C VAL A 566 -6.30 -11.47 7.16
N MET A 567 -7.23 -12.36 6.77
CA MET A 567 -8.27 -12.04 5.78
C MET A 567 -9.19 -10.90 6.24
N GLY A 568 -9.55 -10.87 7.53
CA GLY A 568 -10.34 -9.80 8.12
C GLY A 568 -9.62 -8.45 8.07
N LEU A 569 -8.35 -8.40 8.48
CA LEU A 569 -7.54 -7.18 8.41
C LEU A 569 -7.36 -6.67 6.98
N LEU A 570 -7.08 -7.58 6.04
CA LEU A 570 -6.99 -7.24 4.62
C LEU A 570 -8.33 -6.67 4.11
N SER A 571 -9.44 -7.29 4.51
CA SER A 571 -10.79 -6.84 4.14
C SER A 571 -11.13 -5.46 4.70
N VAL A 572 -10.66 -5.12 5.90
CA VAL A 572 -10.81 -3.77 6.46
C VAL A 572 -10.11 -2.74 5.59
N VAL A 573 -8.86 -3.02 5.16
CA VAL A 573 -8.11 -2.11 4.29
C VAL A 573 -8.80 -1.97 2.92
N VAL A 574 -9.21 -3.09 2.31
CA VAL A 574 -9.80 -3.07 0.96
C VAL A 574 -11.24 -2.51 0.96
N HIS A 575 -12.07 -2.90 1.92
CA HIS A 575 -13.49 -2.57 1.92
C HIS A 575 -13.85 -1.44 2.88
N GLY A 576 -13.33 -1.45 4.11
CA GLY A 576 -13.63 -0.43 5.12
C GLY A 576 -13.07 0.94 4.76
N VAL A 577 -11.82 1.00 4.30
CA VAL A 577 -11.19 2.24 3.83
C VAL A 577 -11.88 2.75 2.57
N ARG A 578 -12.18 1.86 1.62
CA ARG A 578 -12.83 2.23 0.36
C ARG A 578 -14.17 2.95 0.57
N LEU A 579 -15.04 2.46 1.47
CA LEU A 579 -16.33 3.10 1.78
C LEU A 579 -16.16 4.54 2.26
N ASN A 580 -15.08 4.84 2.99
CA ASN A 580 -14.77 6.19 3.42
C ASN A 580 -14.11 7.04 2.32
N LEU A 581 -13.16 6.47 1.55
CA LEU A 581 -12.38 7.23 0.55
C LEU A 581 -13.08 7.40 -0.79
N LEU A 582 -13.95 6.48 -1.21
CA LEU A 582 -14.60 6.57 -2.52
C LEU A 582 -16.07 6.98 -2.37
N GLU A 583 -16.84 6.27 -1.57
CA GLU A 583 -18.27 6.53 -1.47
C GLU A 583 -18.56 7.82 -0.67
N PHE A 584 -17.97 7.97 0.52
CA PHE A 584 -18.22 9.15 1.37
C PHE A 584 -17.50 10.41 0.87
N SER A 585 -16.20 10.34 0.62
CA SER A 585 -15.45 11.51 0.17
C SER A 585 -15.79 11.89 -1.28
N GLY A 586 -16.11 10.90 -2.14
CA GLY A 586 -16.64 11.15 -3.49
C GLY A 586 -17.95 11.93 -3.46
N GLN A 587 -18.86 11.64 -2.52
CA GLN A 587 -20.09 12.40 -2.33
C GLN A 587 -19.83 13.83 -1.83
N LEU A 588 -18.72 14.06 -1.12
CA LEU A 588 -18.24 15.41 -0.74
C LEU A 588 -17.56 16.16 -1.88
N GLY A 589 -17.23 15.49 -2.98
CA GLY A 589 -16.48 16.04 -4.11
C GLY A 589 -14.99 16.21 -3.77
N MET A 590 -14.42 15.32 -2.94
CA MET A 590 -12.98 15.30 -2.62
C MET A 590 -12.23 14.47 -3.65
N GLU A 591 -11.05 14.95 -4.06
CA GLU A 591 -10.19 14.29 -5.05
C GLU A 591 -8.90 13.73 -4.44
N TRP A 592 -8.57 14.11 -3.20
CA TRP A 592 -7.37 13.65 -2.48
C TRP A 592 -6.06 13.96 -3.22
N THR A 593 -6.02 15.07 -3.94
CA THR A 593 -4.87 15.52 -4.74
C THR A 593 -3.92 16.44 -3.97
N GLY A 594 -4.11 16.57 -2.66
CA GLY A 594 -3.34 17.48 -1.83
C GLY A 594 -1.88 17.05 -1.66
N THR A 595 -1.01 18.04 -1.54
CA THR A 595 0.41 17.87 -1.19
C THR A 595 0.60 18.04 0.31
N ALA A 596 1.25 17.07 0.97
CA ALA A 596 1.52 17.16 2.40
C ALA A 596 2.47 18.35 2.71
N TYR A 597 2.13 19.13 3.72
CA TYR A 597 3.03 20.17 4.20
C TYR A 597 4.31 19.57 4.79
N ALA A 598 5.42 19.78 4.09
CA ALA A 598 6.75 19.34 4.47
C ALA A 598 7.70 20.56 4.50
N PRO A 599 7.84 21.24 5.64
CA PRO A 599 8.69 22.41 5.74
C PRO A 599 10.16 22.07 5.50
N PHE A 600 10.90 23.04 4.96
CA PHE A 600 12.34 22.96 4.79
C PHE A 600 13.04 23.08 6.14
N LYS A 601 13.40 21.95 6.71
CA LYS A 601 14.08 21.85 8.00
C LYS A 601 15.05 20.67 8.02
N LYS A 602 16.01 20.73 8.92
CA LYS A 602 16.88 19.57 9.18
C LYS A 602 16.04 18.41 9.71
N LEU A 603 16.16 17.27 9.08
CA LEU A 603 15.43 16.06 9.48
C LEU A 603 16.16 15.37 10.63
N ASP A 604 15.42 15.01 11.67
CA ASP A 604 15.92 14.22 12.81
C ASP A 604 15.68 12.72 12.59
N LYS A 605 14.88 12.36 11.61
CA LYS A 605 14.54 10.97 11.24
C LYS A 605 14.40 10.86 9.74
N ILE A 606 14.76 9.71 9.18
CA ILE A 606 14.63 9.39 7.77
C ILE A 606 13.15 9.50 7.37
N ARG A 607 12.84 10.23 6.31
CA ARG A 607 11.52 10.18 5.68
C ARG A 607 11.42 8.89 4.87
N LYS A 608 10.37 8.14 5.14
CA LYS A 608 10.04 6.92 4.38
C LYS A 608 9.44 7.29 3.03
#